data_a4c7e9f5da8a7427c0b5640f436673fb
#
_entry.id   a4c7e9f5da8a7427c0b5640f436673fb
#
_cell.length_a   1.000
_cell.length_b   1.000
_cell.length_c   1.000
_cell.angle_alpha   90.00
_cell.angle_beta   90.00
_cell.angle_gamma   90.00
#
_symmetry.space_group_name_H-M   'P 1'
#
loop_
_entity.id
_entity.type
_entity.pdbx_description
1 polymer ?
#
loop_
_entity_poly.entity_id
_entity_poly.type
_entity_poly.pdbx_seq_one_letter_code
_entity_poly.pdbx_strand_id
1 'polypeptide(L)'
;MTFGLIPIALAAQSFQLSRNEGEVKVTGTSTLHDWEEVAEQRNGSMAIDQSGELPSISSLSFTIEAESLKSGHDGMDKNTYKALNTNKYKEIVFKMGEVKSISPVVSTTNKYKVVASGNLTIAGKTNKVDLPFTLTVNDGKAILEGTKPLKMTDFGIEPPKALLGTIKTGDDIEVHYNTIWK
;
A
#
# COMPACT_ATOMS: atom_id res chain seq x y z
N MET A 1 -27.76 -46.06 9.83
CA MET A 1 -27.87 -44.68 9.32
C MET A 1 -26.58 -43.98 9.59
N THR A 2 -25.71 -43.86 8.56
CA THR A 2 -24.41 -43.16 8.63
C THR A 2 -24.65 -41.72 8.23
N PHE A 3 -24.57 -40.78 9.17
CA PHE A 3 -24.57 -39.38 8.90
C PHE A 3 -23.19 -39.00 8.29
N GLY A 4 -23.18 -38.77 7.00
CA GLY A 4 -22.02 -38.21 6.34
C GLY A 4 -21.84 -36.75 6.74
N LEU A 5 -20.75 -36.42 7.47
CA LEU A 5 -20.30 -35.06 7.65
C LEU A 5 -19.81 -34.54 6.28
N ILE A 6 -20.59 -33.63 5.69
CA ILE A 6 -20.14 -32.85 4.53
C ILE A 6 -19.14 -31.81 5.07
N PRO A 7 -17.85 -31.82 4.64
CA PRO A 7 -16.92 -30.77 5.03
C PRO A 7 -17.41 -29.46 4.40
N ILE A 8 -17.78 -28.49 5.23
CA ILE A 8 -18.00 -27.11 4.80
C ILE A 8 -16.60 -26.55 4.48
N ALA A 9 -16.26 -26.49 3.21
CA ALA A 9 -15.09 -25.75 2.78
C ALA A 9 -15.34 -24.27 3.10
N LEU A 10 -14.64 -23.74 4.11
CA LEU A 10 -14.62 -22.29 4.35
C LEU A 10 -13.94 -21.64 3.14
N ALA A 11 -14.69 -20.93 2.34
CA ALA A 11 -14.13 -20.18 1.21
C ALA A 11 -13.31 -19.01 1.72
N ALA A 12 -12.23 -18.66 1.02
CA ALA A 12 -11.46 -17.46 1.32
C ALA A 12 -12.38 -16.23 1.33
N GLN A 13 -12.30 -15.43 2.38
CA GLN A 13 -13.08 -14.21 2.53
C GLN A 13 -12.48 -13.10 1.63
N SER A 14 -13.33 -12.47 0.82
CA SER A 14 -12.94 -11.35 -0.03
C SER A 14 -13.19 -10.03 0.68
N PHE A 15 -12.21 -9.14 0.65
CA PHE A 15 -12.24 -7.80 1.23
C PHE A 15 -12.01 -6.75 0.16
N GLN A 16 -12.72 -5.64 0.27
CA GLN A 16 -12.50 -4.44 -0.55
C GLN A 16 -11.94 -3.32 0.32
N LEU A 17 -11.02 -2.54 -0.23
CA LEU A 17 -10.46 -1.39 0.46
C LEU A 17 -11.54 -0.35 0.73
N SER A 18 -11.67 0.09 1.98
CA SER A 18 -12.52 1.22 2.34
C SER A 18 -11.90 2.52 1.83
N ARG A 19 -12.67 3.29 1.07
CA ARG A 19 -12.19 4.57 0.50
C ARG A 19 -12.19 5.70 1.52
N ASN A 20 -13.03 5.61 2.53
CA ASN A 20 -13.28 6.68 3.50
C ASN A 20 -12.64 6.43 4.87
N GLU A 21 -11.95 5.31 5.05
CA GLU A 21 -11.35 4.92 6.32
C GLU A 21 -9.89 4.54 6.12
N GLY A 22 -9.08 4.89 7.11
CA GLY A 22 -7.63 4.69 7.02
C GLY A 22 -6.95 5.72 6.12
N GLU A 23 -5.63 5.63 6.00
CA GLU A 23 -4.80 6.60 5.30
C GLU A 23 -3.66 5.91 4.55
N VAL A 24 -3.25 6.48 3.44
CA VAL A 24 -1.96 6.23 2.82
C VAL A 24 -1.30 7.58 2.61
N LYS A 25 -0.12 7.72 3.21
CA LYS A 25 0.64 8.96 3.22
C LYS A 25 2.07 8.70 2.74
N VAL A 26 2.56 9.60 1.90
CA VAL A 26 3.96 9.62 1.47
C VAL A 26 4.65 10.79 2.16
N THR A 27 5.81 10.53 2.75
CA THR A 27 6.65 11.57 3.36
C THR A 27 8.02 11.59 2.71
N GLY A 28 8.64 12.75 2.71
CA GLY A 28 9.99 12.93 2.23
C GLY A 28 10.60 14.23 2.74
N THR A 29 11.83 14.49 2.34
CA THR A 29 12.61 15.66 2.77
C THR A 29 12.87 16.62 1.62
N SER A 30 13.14 17.86 1.93
CA SER A 30 13.70 18.82 0.99
C SER A 30 14.73 19.72 1.68
N THR A 31 15.44 20.53 0.90
CA THR A 31 16.38 21.51 1.46
C THR A 31 15.70 22.63 2.25
N LEU A 32 14.38 22.77 2.15
CA LEU A 32 13.61 23.78 2.85
C LEU A 32 12.93 23.21 4.11
N HIS A 33 12.20 22.11 3.98
CA HIS A 33 11.47 21.42 5.06
C HIS A 33 11.08 20.00 4.61
N ASP A 34 10.68 19.18 5.56
CA ASP A 34 10.02 17.91 5.29
C ASP A 34 8.63 18.16 4.69
N TRP A 35 8.14 17.21 3.93
CA TRP A 35 6.87 17.30 3.24
C TRP A 35 6.09 16.00 3.34
N GLU A 36 4.78 16.09 3.15
CA GLU A 36 3.89 14.94 3.09
C GLU A 36 2.80 15.13 2.03
N GLU A 37 2.32 14.01 1.51
CA GLU A 37 1.17 13.92 0.61
C GLU A 37 0.28 12.75 1.02
N VAL A 38 -1.03 12.98 1.00
CA VAL A 38 -2.03 11.95 1.33
C VAL A 38 -2.72 11.50 0.04
N ALA A 39 -2.87 10.19 -0.14
CA ALA A 39 -3.63 9.61 -1.23
C ALA A 39 -5.13 9.64 -0.93
N GLU A 40 -5.87 10.55 -1.54
CA GLU A 40 -7.30 10.70 -1.30
C GLU A 40 -8.15 9.64 -2.03
N GLN A 41 -7.70 9.18 -3.20
CA GLN A 41 -8.40 8.16 -3.99
C GLN A 41 -7.57 6.89 -4.11
N ARG A 42 -8.11 5.82 -3.53
CA ARG A 42 -7.47 4.52 -3.49
C ARG A 42 -8.50 3.40 -3.62
N ASN A 43 -8.11 2.31 -4.23
CA ASN A 43 -8.90 1.10 -4.40
C ASN A 43 -8.03 -0.12 -4.11
N GLY A 44 -8.66 -1.24 -3.80
CA GLY A 44 -7.94 -2.49 -3.61
C GLY A 44 -8.86 -3.65 -3.31
N SER A 45 -8.36 -4.84 -3.54
CA SER A 45 -9.03 -6.11 -3.18
C SER A 45 -8.02 -7.05 -2.53
N MET A 46 -8.50 -7.84 -1.60
CA MET A 46 -7.72 -8.83 -0.87
C MET A 46 -8.58 -10.06 -0.60
N ALA A 47 -7.97 -11.25 -0.68
CA ALA A 47 -8.62 -12.49 -0.27
C ALA A 47 -7.81 -13.17 0.83
N ILE A 48 -8.47 -13.48 1.95
CA ILE A 48 -7.87 -14.13 3.12
C ILE A 48 -8.66 -15.38 3.46
N ASP A 49 -7.94 -16.49 3.67
CA ASP A 49 -8.49 -17.71 4.25
C ASP A 49 -8.01 -17.81 5.70
N GLN A 50 -8.96 -17.97 6.64
CA GLN A 50 -8.72 -18.09 8.07
C GLN A 50 -9.02 -19.51 8.60
N SER A 51 -9.17 -20.48 7.73
CA SER A 51 -9.51 -21.88 8.10
C SER A 51 -8.34 -22.62 8.74
N GLY A 52 -7.11 -22.15 8.54
CA GLY A 52 -5.89 -22.76 9.10
C GLY A 52 -5.47 -22.16 10.44
N GLU A 53 -4.37 -22.68 10.99
CA GLU A 53 -3.74 -22.16 12.21
C GLU A 53 -3.26 -20.70 12.03
N LEU A 54 -2.78 -20.37 10.85
CA LEU A 54 -2.44 -19.00 10.42
C LEU A 54 -3.32 -18.62 9.24
N PRO A 55 -3.68 -17.33 9.11
CA PRO A 55 -4.37 -16.87 7.91
C PRO A 55 -3.47 -17.00 6.69
N SER A 56 -4.05 -17.27 5.55
CA SER A 56 -3.36 -17.25 4.27
C SER A 56 -3.95 -16.15 3.38
N ILE A 57 -3.09 -15.34 2.76
CA ILE A 57 -3.50 -14.27 1.85
C ILE A 57 -3.26 -14.79 0.44
N SER A 58 -4.34 -15.09 -0.29
CA SER A 58 -4.25 -15.63 -1.65
C SER A 58 -4.14 -14.55 -2.72
N SER A 59 -4.62 -13.33 -2.43
CA SER A 59 -4.48 -12.17 -3.30
C SER A 59 -4.47 -10.86 -2.51
N LEU A 60 -3.71 -9.88 -3.00
CA LEU A 60 -3.73 -8.51 -2.51
C LEU A 60 -3.36 -7.60 -3.68
N SER A 61 -4.25 -6.69 -4.03
CA SER A 61 -4.00 -5.63 -5.00
C SER A 61 -4.41 -4.28 -4.43
N PHE A 62 -3.64 -3.25 -4.77
CA PHE A 62 -3.84 -1.91 -4.28
C PHE A 62 -3.54 -0.90 -5.38
N THR A 63 -4.40 0.10 -5.53
CA THR A 63 -4.26 1.15 -6.55
C THR A 63 -4.51 2.51 -5.94
N ILE A 64 -3.63 3.47 -6.22
CA ILE A 64 -3.80 4.90 -5.92
C ILE A 64 -3.94 5.63 -7.25
N GLU A 65 -4.92 6.53 -7.35
CA GLU A 65 -4.96 7.51 -8.43
C GLU A 65 -3.85 8.54 -8.19
N ALA A 66 -2.94 8.69 -9.16
CA ALA A 66 -1.72 9.49 -8.97
C ALA A 66 -2.00 10.97 -8.72
N GLU A 67 -3.05 11.55 -9.33
CA GLU A 67 -3.46 12.93 -9.12
C GLU A 67 -4.29 13.15 -7.84
N SER A 68 -4.56 12.07 -7.09
CA SER A 68 -5.15 12.15 -5.76
C SER A 68 -4.14 12.32 -4.62
N LEU A 69 -2.85 12.32 -4.92
CA LEU A 69 -1.82 12.69 -3.96
C LEU A 69 -1.92 14.19 -3.70
N LYS A 70 -2.18 14.57 -2.44
CA LYS A 70 -2.42 15.94 -2.00
C LYS A 70 -1.54 16.31 -0.83
N SER A 71 -0.84 17.42 -0.97
CA SER A 71 -0.02 18.03 0.08
C SER A 71 -0.72 19.17 0.81
N GLY A 72 -1.88 19.60 0.32
CA GLY A 72 -2.51 20.85 0.74
C GLY A 72 -1.94 22.12 0.09
N HIS A 73 -0.99 21.95 -0.83
CA HIS A 73 -0.33 23.05 -1.56
C HIS A 73 -0.34 22.79 -3.08
N ASP A 74 -1.15 23.52 -3.82
CA ASP A 74 -1.33 23.32 -5.27
C ASP A 74 0.00 23.33 -6.08
N GLY A 75 0.97 24.12 -5.65
CA GLY A 75 2.27 24.21 -6.30
C GLY A 75 3.10 22.93 -6.14
N MET A 76 3.03 22.32 -4.96
CA MET A 76 3.68 21.05 -4.68
C MET A 76 2.96 19.92 -5.42
N ASP A 77 1.64 19.86 -5.35
CA ASP A 77 0.84 18.84 -6.05
C ASP A 77 1.16 18.83 -7.55
N LYS A 78 1.24 19.99 -8.20
CA LYS A 78 1.63 20.12 -9.62
C LYS A 78 3.03 19.59 -9.91
N ASN A 79 3.99 19.81 -9.01
CA ASN A 79 5.35 19.28 -9.15
C ASN A 79 5.36 17.76 -9.05
N THR A 80 4.59 17.20 -8.11
CA THR A 80 4.41 15.75 -7.95
C THR A 80 3.78 15.14 -9.21
N TYR A 81 2.70 15.72 -9.75
CA TYR A 81 2.06 15.20 -10.96
C TYR A 81 3.00 15.24 -12.17
N LYS A 82 3.81 16.30 -12.28
CA LYS A 82 4.83 16.41 -13.33
C LYS A 82 5.91 15.33 -13.16
N ALA A 83 6.40 15.12 -11.93
CA ALA A 83 7.43 14.11 -11.65
C ALA A 83 6.93 12.69 -11.92
N LEU A 84 5.70 12.38 -11.54
CA LEU A 84 5.03 11.10 -11.81
C LEU A 84 4.58 10.95 -13.28
N ASN A 85 4.60 12.02 -14.08
CA ASN A 85 4.08 12.06 -15.44
C ASN A 85 2.62 11.56 -15.53
N THR A 86 1.75 12.15 -14.70
CA THR A 86 0.37 11.71 -14.52
C THR A 86 -0.49 11.86 -15.78
N ASN A 87 -0.08 12.67 -16.74
CA ASN A 87 -0.72 12.72 -18.06
C ASN A 87 -0.69 11.35 -18.76
N LYS A 88 0.37 10.58 -18.55
CA LYS A 88 0.58 9.25 -19.14
C LYS A 88 0.28 8.12 -18.15
N TYR A 89 0.67 8.25 -16.90
CA TYR A 89 0.58 7.22 -15.88
C TYR A 89 -0.38 7.67 -14.78
N LYS A 90 -1.62 7.23 -14.90
CA LYS A 90 -2.72 7.68 -14.03
C LYS A 90 -2.73 7.04 -12.66
N GLU A 91 -2.08 5.90 -12.50
CA GLU A 91 -2.20 5.06 -11.32
C GLU A 91 -0.83 4.59 -10.81
N ILE A 92 -0.76 4.45 -9.50
CA ILE A 92 0.28 3.72 -8.77
C ILE A 92 -0.35 2.39 -8.34
N VAL A 93 0.27 1.25 -8.69
CA VAL A 93 -0.34 -0.06 -8.52
C VAL A 93 0.60 -1.02 -7.82
N PHE A 94 0.13 -1.68 -6.77
CA PHE A 94 0.78 -2.84 -6.18
C PHE A 94 -0.05 -4.10 -6.45
N LYS A 95 0.62 -5.18 -6.89
CA LYS A 95 0.03 -6.52 -7.05
C LYS A 95 0.92 -7.53 -6.37
N MET A 96 0.38 -8.18 -5.35
CA MET A 96 1.07 -9.26 -4.64
C MET A 96 1.32 -10.45 -5.56
N GLY A 97 2.52 -11.02 -5.48
CA GLY A 97 2.87 -12.29 -6.11
C GLY A 97 2.87 -13.43 -5.10
N GLU A 98 3.39 -13.19 -3.91
CA GLU A 98 3.51 -14.21 -2.86
C GLU A 98 3.57 -13.60 -1.45
N VAL A 99 3.22 -14.38 -0.45
CA VAL A 99 3.52 -14.08 0.96
C VAL A 99 4.82 -14.78 1.33
N LYS A 100 5.85 -14.00 1.65
CA LYS A 100 7.16 -14.52 2.07
C LYS A 100 7.15 -15.05 3.50
N SER A 101 6.42 -14.37 4.38
CA SER A 101 6.30 -14.75 5.77
C SER A 101 5.02 -14.23 6.40
N ILE A 102 4.49 -15.01 7.33
CA ILE A 102 3.41 -14.62 8.22
C ILE A 102 3.67 -15.23 9.59
N SER A 103 3.54 -14.44 10.64
CA SER A 103 3.73 -14.89 12.03
C SER A 103 2.81 -14.13 12.98
N PRO A 104 2.30 -14.77 14.04
CA PRO A 104 1.46 -14.09 15.02
C PRO A 104 2.28 -13.02 15.78
N VAL A 105 1.61 -11.95 16.17
CA VAL A 105 2.17 -10.97 17.11
C VAL A 105 1.95 -11.49 18.53
N VAL A 106 3.03 -11.62 19.29
CA VAL A 106 2.99 -12.16 20.67
C VAL A 106 2.03 -11.34 21.55
N SER A 107 1.25 -12.03 22.36
CA SER A 107 0.26 -11.46 23.30
C SER A 107 -0.88 -10.67 22.63
N THR A 108 -1.16 -10.95 21.37
CA THR A 108 -2.32 -10.38 20.65
C THR A 108 -3.16 -11.48 20.04
N THR A 109 -4.44 -11.18 19.78
CA THR A 109 -5.35 -12.07 19.07
C THR A 109 -5.57 -11.51 17.65
N ASN A 110 -5.60 -12.40 16.65
CA ASN A 110 -5.90 -12.04 15.24
C ASN A 110 -5.00 -10.95 14.63
N LYS A 111 -3.78 -10.80 15.16
CA LYS A 111 -2.79 -9.85 14.68
C LYS A 111 -1.51 -10.58 14.25
N TYR A 112 -1.04 -10.27 13.03
CA TYR A 112 0.04 -11.00 12.37
C TYR A 112 1.04 -10.02 11.73
N LYS A 113 2.33 -10.34 11.83
CA LYS A 113 3.37 -9.71 11.01
C LYS A 113 3.43 -10.44 9.67
N VAL A 114 3.32 -9.69 8.59
CA VAL A 114 3.33 -10.22 7.22
C VAL A 114 4.40 -9.52 6.41
N VAL A 115 5.08 -10.27 5.56
CA VAL A 115 5.89 -9.74 4.46
C VAL A 115 5.33 -10.32 3.17
N ALA A 116 4.70 -9.49 2.36
CA ALA A 116 4.26 -9.84 1.01
C ALA A 116 5.28 -9.34 -0.01
N SER A 117 5.57 -10.14 -1.04
CA SER A 117 6.37 -9.73 -2.18
C SER A 117 5.47 -9.55 -3.39
N GLY A 118 5.69 -8.49 -4.16
CA GLY A 118 4.86 -8.19 -5.31
C GLY A 118 5.47 -7.15 -6.23
N ASN A 119 4.74 -6.84 -7.28
CA ASN A 119 5.12 -5.84 -8.27
C ASN A 119 4.49 -4.49 -7.91
N LEU A 120 5.34 -3.48 -7.70
CA LEU A 120 4.94 -2.09 -7.51
C LEU A 120 5.26 -1.32 -8.80
N THR A 121 4.24 -0.70 -9.38
CA THR A 121 4.36 0.14 -10.58
C THR A 121 4.13 1.59 -10.21
N ILE A 122 5.12 2.45 -10.46
CA ILE A 122 5.05 3.91 -10.28
C ILE A 122 5.61 4.57 -11.55
N ALA A 123 4.96 5.60 -12.05
CA ALA A 123 5.38 6.35 -13.23
C ALA A 123 5.74 5.45 -14.44
N GLY A 124 5.01 4.33 -14.60
CA GLY A 124 5.20 3.36 -15.67
C GLY A 124 6.36 2.40 -15.48
N LYS A 125 7.14 2.50 -14.42
CA LYS A 125 8.20 1.54 -14.08
C LYS A 125 7.74 0.58 -12.99
N THR A 126 7.96 -0.72 -13.21
CA THR A 126 7.59 -1.80 -12.29
C THR A 126 8.83 -2.39 -11.63
N ASN A 127 8.81 -2.45 -10.31
CA ASN A 127 9.85 -3.12 -9.53
C ASN A 127 9.22 -4.17 -8.60
N LYS A 128 9.92 -5.27 -8.39
CA LYS A 128 9.56 -6.24 -7.36
C LYS A 128 9.97 -5.66 -6.00
N VAL A 129 9.02 -5.59 -5.07
CA VAL A 129 9.24 -5.04 -3.72
C VAL A 129 8.69 -5.97 -2.67
N ASP A 130 9.30 -5.93 -1.48
CA ASP A 130 8.74 -6.54 -0.28
C ASP A 130 7.94 -5.49 0.48
N LEU A 131 6.70 -5.81 0.80
CA LEU A 131 5.77 -4.96 1.54
C LEU A 131 5.56 -5.56 2.94
N PRO A 132 6.22 -5.03 3.98
CA PRO A 132 6.01 -5.46 5.36
C PRO A 132 4.77 -4.78 5.93
N PHE A 133 3.90 -5.54 6.59
CA PHE A 133 2.75 -4.95 7.30
C PHE A 133 2.32 -5.81 8.49
N THR A 134 1.62 -5.19 9.40
CA THR A 134 0.83 -5.87 10.40
C THR A 134 -0.58 -6.04 9.86
N LEU A 135 -1.08 -7.27 9.85
CA LEU A 135 -2.44 -7.62 9.50
C LEU A 135 -3.23 -7.88 10.77
N THR A 136 -4.36 -7.20 10.95
CA THR A 136 -5.36 -7.52 11.97
C THR A 136 -6.65 -7.90 11.29
N VAL A 137 -7.24 -9.07 11.63
CA VAL A 137 -8.49 -9.55 11.00
C VAL A 137 -9.50 -9.83 12.09
N ASN A 138 -10.61 -9.07 12.12
CA ASN A 138 -11.70 -9.22 13.07
C ASN A 138 -13.05 -8.99 12.38
N ASP A 139 -14.02 -9.89 12.62
CA ASP A 139 -15.44 -9.72 12.29
C ASP A 139 -15.71 -9.16 10.87
N GLY A 140 -15.08 -9.75 9.87
CA GLY A 140 -15.25 -9.32 8.47
C GLY A 140 -14.57 -8.00 8.12
N LYS A 141 -13.63 -7.54 8.94
CA LYS A 141 -12.80 -6.36 8.73
C LYS A 141 -11.32 -6.75 8.83
N ALA A 142 -10.51 -6.31 7.88
CA ALA A 142 -9.06 -6.43 7.95
C ALA A 142 -8.42 -5.04 7.99
N ILE A 143 -7.33 -4.91 8.75
CA ILE A 143 -6.53 -3.69 8.86
C ILE A 143 -5.10 -4.04 8.49
N LEU A 144 -4.52 -3.31 7.54
CA LEU A 144 -3.12 -3.41 7.16
C LEU A 144 -2.41 -2.13 7.57
N GLU A 145 -1.38 -2.26 8.41
CA GLU A 145 -0.58 -1.14 8.91
C GLU A 145 0.90 -1.40 8.63
N GLY A 146 1.58 -0.41 8.09
CA GLY A 146 3.01 -0.53 7.85
C GLY A 146 3.65 0.71 7.26
N THR A 147 4.96 0.60 7.03
CA THR A 147 5.77 1.63 6.39
C THR A 147 6.70 0.98 5.38
N LYS A 148 6.84 1.59 4.22
CA LYS A 148 7.73 1.13 3.16
C LYS A 148 8.63 2.27 2.70
N PRO A 149 9.95 2.21 2.98
CA PRO A 149 10.91 3.11 2.38
C PRO A 149 11.11 2.79 0.90
N LEU A 150 11.22 3.82 0.07
CA LEU A 150 11.45 3.75 -1.37
C LEU A 150 12.41 4.86 -1.80
N LYS A 151 12.98 4.72 -3.00
CA LYS A 151 13.68 5.79 -3.69
C LYS A 151 12.92 6.18 -4.96
N MET A 152 12.76 7.47 -5.20
CA MET A 152 12.13 7.97 -6.43
C MET A 152 12.89 7.50 -7.67
N THR A 153 14.23 7.52 -7.62
CA THR A 153 15.11 7.09 -8.72
C THR A 153 15.00 5.61 -9.06
N ASP A 154 14.61 4.75 -8.11
CA ASP A 154 14.32 3.33 -8.39
C ASP A 154 13.18 3.18 -9.41
N PHE A 155 12.26 4.14 -9.44
CA PHE A 155 11.14 4.18 -10.39
C PHE A 155 11.36 5.13 -11.58
N GLY A 156 12.60 5.60 -11.76
CA GLY A 156 12.96 6.51 -12.85
C GLY A 156 12.40 7.92 -12.69
N ILE A 157 11.99 8.28 -11.48
CA ILE A 157 11.50 9.61 -11.14
C ILE A 157 12.70 10.46 -10.72
N GLU A 158 12.92 11.59 -11.39
CA GLU A 158 13.89 12.59 -10.92
C GLU A 158 13.25 13.38 -9.76
N PRO A 159 13.89 13.42 -8.57
CA PRO A 159 13.38 14.20 -7.46
C PRO A 159 13.11 15.66 -7.86
N PRO A 160 11.91 16.20 -7.58
CA PRO A 160 11.52 17.54 -8.00
C PRO A 160 12.45 18.63 -7.46
N LYS A 161 12.63 19.68 -8.29
CA LYS A 161 13.34 20.91 -7.92
C LYS A 161 12.41 22.10 -8.12
N ALA A 162 12.42 23.04 -7.20
CA ALA A 162 11.63 24.25 -7.27
C ALA A 162 12.52 25.49 -7.16
N LEU A 163 11.97 26.68 -7.45
CA LEU A 163 12.65 27.97 -7.40
C LEU A 163 14.01 27.94 -8.12
N LEU A 164 14.01 27.56 -9.41
CA LEU A 164 15.20 27.45 -10.25
C LEU A 164 16.30 26.54 -9.66
N GLY A 165 15.88 25.48 -8.90
CA GLY A 165 16.79 24.51 -8.31
C GLY A 165 17.34 24.90 -6.93
N THR A 166 16.87 25.98 -6.33
CA THR A 166 17.22 26.37 -4.97
C THR A 166 16.62 25.40 -3.95
N ILE A 167 15.40 24.96 -4.17
CA ILE A 167 14.75 23.91 -3.36
C ILE A 167 14.92 22.58 -4.11
N LYS A 168 15.49 21.60 -3.41
CA LYS A 168 15.72 20.23 -3.91
C LYS A 168 15.03 19.24 -2.99
N THR A 169 14.22 18.36 -3.57
CA THR A 169 13.62 17.22 -2.88
C THR A 169 14.65 16.09 -2.72
N GLY A 170 14.64 15.41 -1.59
CA GLY A 170 15.41 14.19 -1.37
C GLY A 170 14.90 13.04 -2.24
N ASP A 171 15.76 12.07 -2.53
CA ASP A 171 15.40 10.87 -3.28
C ASP A 171 14.63 9.85 -2.44
N ASP A 172 14.95 9.78 -1.15
CA ASP A 172 14.33 8.84 -0.22
C ASP A 172 12.95 9.35 0.19
N ILE A 173 11.96 8.44 0.11
CA ILE A 173 10.58 8.66 0.57
C ILE A 173 10.15 7.50 1.46
N GLU A 174 9.18 7.74 2.34
CA GLU A 174 8.50 6.71 3.09
C GLU A 174 7.00 6.71 2.80
N VAL A 175 6.47 5.53 2.50
CA VAL A 175 5.04 5.31 2.33
C VAL A 175 4.49 4.70 3.61
N HIS A 176 3.69 5.46 4.34
CA HIS A 176 2.97 5.01 5.53
C HIS A 176 1.55 4.60 5.12
N TYR A 177 1.11 3.46 5.57
CA TYR A 177 -0.24 2.97 5.28
C TYR A 177 -0.89 2.38 6.52
N ASN A 178 -2.10 2.83 6.77
CA ASN A 178 -3.06 2.25 7.71
C ASN A 178 -4.37 2.13 6.94
N THR A 179 -4.65 0.96 6.40
CA THR A 179 -5.74 0.74 5.46
C THR A 179 -6.75 -0.26 6.02
N ILE A 180 -8.02 0.03 5.77
CA ILE A 180 -9.17 -0.73 6.29
C ILE A 180 -9.88 -1.39 5.13
N TRP A 181 -10.17 -2.67 5.28
CA TRP A 181 -10.75 -3.56 4.26
C TRP A 181 -12.01 -4.22 4.82
N LYS A 182 -13.09 -4.22 4.03
CA LYS A 182 -14.41 -4.75 4.40
C LYS A 182 -14.99 -5.64 3.31
#